data_d0c1dd2ac9cd7de2e1690eafe394b1ae
#
_entry.id   d0c1dd2ac9cd7de2e1690eafe394b1ae
#
_cell.length_a   1.000
_cell.length_b   1.000
_cell.length_c   1.000
_cell.angle_alpha   90.00
_cell.angle_beta   90.00
_cell.angle_gamma   90.00
#
_symmetry.space_group_name_H-M   'P 1'
#
loop_
_entity.id
_entity.type
_entity.pdbx_description
1 polymer ?
#
loop_
_entity_poly.entity_id
_entity_poly.type
_entity_poly.pdbx_seq_one_letter_code
_entity_poly.pdbx_strand_id
1 'polypeptide(L)'
;MKNEPLTLRHRIGLEIARKLNNDLLKEHPLKQLFWECTLRCNLHCRHCGSDCKKIAGHPDMPKEDFLKVLDSVAASTDPHKVFVIITGGEPLMREDLEECGKAIYDKGFPWGMVTNGLYMTRERFRRLLASGLHTATVSLDGFAADHNWMRGNPQSFERAVEAIKMMAEEPGFVFDVVTCVNKHS
;
A
#
# COMPACT_ATOMS: atom_id res chain seq x y z
N MET A 1 21.72 14.54 22.78
CA MET A 1 21.80 13.06 22.80
C MET A 1 23.26 12.69 22.59
N LYS A 2 23.93 12.00 23.55
CA LYS A 2 25.29 11.50 23.37
C LYS A 2 25.23 10.34 22.40
N ASN A 3 25.95 10.45 21.27
CA ASN A 3 26.12 9.32 20.34
C ASN A 3 26.93 8.23 21.05
N GLU A 4 26.28 7.22 21.59
CA GLU A 4 26.98 6.03 22.07
C GLU A 4 27.58 5.28 20.86
N PRO A 5 28.84 4.88 20.91
CA PRO A 5 29.47 4.14 19.82
C PRO A 5 28.79 2.78 19.64
N LEU A 6 28.51 2.41 18.39
CA LEU A 6 27.94 1.10 18.06
C LEU A 6 28.80 -0.05 18.61
N THR A 7 28.16 -1.01 19.26
CA THR A 7 28.84 -2.21 19.71
C THR A 7 29.43 -3.02 18.54
N LEU A 8 30.42 -3.87 18.81
CA LEU A 8 31.03 -4.74 17.79
C LEU A 8 29.96 -5.60 17.08
N ARG A 9 28.99 -6.12 17.84
CA ARG A 9 27.86 -6.91 17.30
C ARG A 9 27.03 -6.10 16.29
N HIS A 10 26.71 -4.84 16.60
CA HIS A 10 25.98 -3.96 15.69
C HIS A 10 26.79 -3.65 14.45
N ARG A 11 28.10 -3.41 14.56
CA ARG A 11 28.99 -3.16 13.41
C ARG A 11 29.04 -4.37 12.48
N ILE A 12 29.20 -5.58 13.00
CA ILE A 12 29.21 -6.81 12.22
C ILE A 12 27.84 -6.98 11.51
N GLY A 13 26.72 -6.80 12.24
CA GLY A 13 25.38 -6.87 11.67
C GLY A 13 25.16 -5.89 10.50
N LEU A 14 25.62 -4.64 10.65
CA LEU A 14 25.53 -3.64 9.59
C LEU A 14 26.40 -4.00 8.37
N GLU A 15 27.59 -4.55 8.57
CA GLU A 15 28.45 -4.99 7.45
C GLU A 15 27.86 -6.17 6.70
N ILE A 16 27.27 -7.15 7.40
CA ILE A 16 26.53 -8.26 6.78
C ILE A 16 25.36 -7.73 5.99
N ALA A 17 24.53 -6.86 6.60
CA ALA A 17 23.39 -6.25 5.93
C ALA A 17 23.82 -5.45 4.68
N ARG A 18 24.91 -4.68 4.75
CA ARG A 18 25.46 -3.93 3.63
C ARG A 18 25.90 -4.85 2.49
N LYS A 19 26.59 -5.96 2.82
CA LYS A 19 27.04 -6.93 1.81
C LYS A 19 25.85 -7.60 1.12
N LEU A 20 24.87 -8.08 1.91
CA LEU A 20 23.63 -8.67 1.35
C LEU A 20 22.87 -7.70 0.45
N ASN A 21 22.74 -6.45 0.88
CA ASN A 21 22.08 -5.43 0.06
C ASN A 21 22.84 -5.14 -1.24
N ASN A 22 24.17 -5.08 -1.20
CA ASN A 22 24.98 -4.89 -2.39
C ASN A 22 24.89 -6.06 -3.37
N ASP A 23 24.76 -7.29 -2.89
CA ASP A 23 24.57 -8.47 -3.73
C ASP A 23 23.16 -8.47 -4.37
N LEU A 24 22.12 -8.10 -3.61
CA LEU A 24 20.76 -7.90 -4.13
C LEU A 24 20.70 -6.81 -5.19
N LEU A 25 21.46 -5.70 -5.00
CA LEU A 25 21.53 -4.62 -5.99
C LEU A 25 22.18 -5.05 -7.31
N LYS A 26 23.07 -6.04 -7.30
CA LYS A 26 23.65 -6.60 -8.54
C LYS A 26 22.71 -7.53 -9.29
N GLU A 27 21.89 -8.27 -8.55
CA GLU A 27 20.96 -9.25 -9.12
C GLU A 27 19.67 -8.60 -9.65
N HIS A 28 19.31 -7.40 -9.15
CA HIS A 28 18.07 -6.68 -9.49
C HIS A 28 16.82 -7.56 -9.47
N PRO A 29 16.58 -8.41 -8.44
CA PRO A 29 15.42 -9.27 -8.44
C PRO A 29 14.12 -8.45 -8.33
N LEU A 30 13.09 -8.85 -9.08
CA LEU A 30 11.76 -8.28 -8.93
C LEU A 30 11.22 -8.67 -7.54
N LYS A 31 10.98 -7.69 -6.68
CA LYS A 31 10.46 -7.87 -5.32
C LYS A 31 9.06 -7.30 -5.14
N GLN A 32 8.76 -6.23 -5.85
CA GLN A 32 7.50 -5.51 -5.73
C GLN A 32 6.98 -5.14 -7.12
N LEU A 33 5.69 -5.29 -7.32
CA LEU A 33 4.97 -4.88 -8.51
C LEU A 33 3.82 -3.97 -8.08
N PHE A 34 3.83 -2.71 -8.54
CA PHE A 34 2.76 -1.77 -8.26
C PHE A 34 1.71 -1.83 -9.36
N TRP A 35 0.44 -1.88 -8.94
CA TRP A 35 -0.69 -1.73 -9.83
C TRP A 35 -1.52 -0.51 -9.44
N GLU A 36 -1.47 0.53 -10.26
CA GLU A 36 -2.42 1.64 -10.19
C GLU A 36 -3.76 1.17 -10.77
N CYS A 37 -4.58 0.55 -9.93
CA CYS A 37 -5.77 -0.17 -10.35
C CYS A 37 -6.93 0.73 -10.79
N THR A 38 -6.88 2.01 -10.42
CA THR A 38 -7.86 3.04 -10.78
C THR A 38 -7.26 4.44 -10.67
N LEU A 39 -7.70 5.35 -11.52
CA LEU A 39 -7.41 6.80 -11.41
C LEU A 39 -8.53 7.55 -10.68
N ARG A 40 -9.57 6.86 -10.22
CA ARG A 40 -10.63 7.46 -9.40
C ARG A 40 -10.18 7.59 -7.95
N CYS A 41 -10.52 8.72 -7.34
CA CYS A 41 -10.26 8.97 -5.93
C CYS A 41 -11.44 9.70 -5.29
N ASN A 42 -11.76 9.35 -4.04
CA ASN A 42 -12.81 10.00 -3.24
C ASN A 42 -12.30 11.23 -2.46
N LEU A 43 -11.01 11.55 -2.58
CA LEU A 43 -10.36 12.73 -2.02
C LEU A 43 -9.74 13.60 -3.12
N HIS A 44 -9.43 14.85 -2.76
CA HIS A 44 -8.71 15.80 -3.61
C HIS A 44 -7.57 16.44 -2.82
N CYS A 45 -6.54 15.63 -2.60
CA CYS A 45 -5.42 16.01 -1.75
C CYS A 45 -4.58 17.12 -2.39
N ARG A 46 -4.17 18.13 -1.60
CA ARG A 46 -3.37 19.27 -2.07
C ARG A 46 -1.98 18.90 -2.58
N HIS A 47 -1.44 17.78 -2.13
CA HIS A 47 -0.12 17.25 -2.50
C HIS A 47 -0.19 16.07 -3.47
N CYS A 48 -1.35 15.79 -4.08
CA CYS A 48 -1.51 14.66 -4.98
C CYS A 48 -0.71 14.86 -6.26
N GLY A 49 0.26 13.97 -6.50
CA GLY A 49 1.06 13.98 -7.74
C GLY A 49 0.36 13.36 -8.95
N SER A 50 -0.66 12.51 -8.70
CA SER A 50 -1.37 11.79 -9.77
C SER A 50 -2.63 12.52 -10.28
N ASP A 51 -2.99 13.68 -9.72
CA ASP A 51 -4.20 14.45 -10.07
C ASP A 51 -5.47 13.59 -10.21
N CYS A 52 -5.59 12.57 -9.36
CA CYS A 52 -6.74 11.66 -9.36
C CYS A 52 -8.02 12.38 -8.96
N LYS A 53 -9.12 12.06 -9.65
CA LYS A 53 -10.44 12.72 -9.48
C LYS A 53 -11.52 11.68 -9.18
N LYS A 54 -12.67 12.16 -8.71
CA LYS A 54 -13.83 11.29 -8.47
C LYS A 54 -14.29 10.56 -9.75
N ILE A 55 -14.13 11.21 -10.89
CA ILE A 55 -14.42 10.65 -12.22
C ILE A 55 -13.10 10.71 -13.00
N ALA A 56 -12.56 9.56 -13.36
CA ALA A 56 -11.36 9.46 -14.17
C ALA A 56 -11.69 9.73 -15.65
N GLY A 57 -10.72 10.28 -16.38
CA GLY A 57 -10.84 10.48 -17.83
C GLY A 57 -10.70 9.19 -18.64
N HIS A 58 -10.28 8.11 -18.00
CA HIS A 58 -10.09 6.79 -18.61
C HIS A 58 -10.73 5.71 -17.74
N PRO A 59 -11.22 4.60 -18.35
CA PRO A 59 -11.72 3.45 -17.59
C PRO A 59 -10.60 2.81 -16.77
N ASP A 60 -10.98 2.11 -15.71
CA ASP A 60 -10.05 1.26 -14.96
C ASP A 60 -9.54 0.13 -15.86
N MET A 61 -8.27 -0.27 -15.69
CA MET A 61 -7.74 -1.46 -16.38
C MET A 61 -8.57 -2.68 -15.99
N PRO A 62 -9.07 -3.47 -16.95
CA PRO A 62 -9.74 -4.73 -16.66
C PRO A 62 -8.85 -5.66 -15.84
N LYS A 63 -9.45 -6.37 -14.89
CA LYS A 63 -8.74 -7.36 -14.06
C LYS A 63 -7.95 -8.36 -14.91
N GLU A 64 -8.55 -8.85 -15.97
CA GLU A 64 -7.99 -9.84 -16.88
C GLU A 64 -6.69 -9.36 -17.55
N ASP A 65 -6.57 -8.06 -17.83
CA ASP A 65 -5.35 -7.52 -18.43
C ASP A 65 -4.22 -7.45 -17.40
N PHE A 66 -4.51 -7.09 -16.16
CA PHE A 66 -3.52 -7.16 -15.10
C PHE A 66 -3.10 -8.61 -14.79
N LEU A 67 -4.02 -9.56 -14.85
CA LEU A 67 -3.70 -10.97 -14.65
C LEU A 67 -2.75 -11.53 -15.74
N LYS A 68 -2.84 -11.06 -16.97
CA LYS A 68 -1.85 -11.38 -18.04
C LYS A 68 -0.45 -10.85 -17.71
N VAL A 69 -0.36 -9.66 -17.08
CA VAL A 69 0.93 -9.15 -16.58
C VAL A 69 1.50 -10.10 -15.52
N LEU A 70 0.67 -10.57 -14.57
CA LEU A 70 1.10 -11.52 -13.55
C LEU A 70 1.54 -12.87 -14.15
N ASP A 71 0.86 -13.37 -15.20
CA ASP A 71 1.27 -14.58 -15.91
C ASP A 71 2.66 -14.41 -16.56
N SER A 72 2.91 -13.23 -17.13
CA SER A 72 4.23 -12.91 -17.70
C SER A 72 5.33 -12.85 -16.63
N VAL A 73 5.03 -12.32 -15.44
CA VAL A 73 5.96 -12.30 -14.30
C VAL A 73 6.21 -13.71 -13.77
N ALA A 74 5.16 -14.52 -13.60
CA ALA A 74 5.25 -15.88 -13.10
C ALA A 74 6.06 -16.81 -14.03
N ALA A 75 6.12 -16.50 -15.33
CA ALA A 75 6.93 -17.25 -16.29
C ALA A 75 8.46 -17.17 -16.03
N SER A 76 8.91 -16.12 -15.32
CA SER A 76 10.35 -15.86 -15.08
C SER A 76 10.72 -15.72 -13.60
N THR A 77 9.74 -15.65 -12.71
CA THR A 77 9.96 -15.36 -11.29
C THR A 77 8.98 -16.17 -10.44
N ASP A 78 9.43 -16.63 -9.27
CA ASP A 78 8.56 -17.27 -8.29
C ASP A 78 7.51 -16.26 -7.77
N PRO A 79 6.19 -16.47 -8.01
CA PRO A 79 5.13 -15.54 -7.58
C PRO A 79 5.16 -15.23 -6.10
N HIS A 80 5.49 -16.21 -5.24
CA HIS A 80 5.55 -16.02 -3.79
C HIS A 80 6.65 -15.04 -3.33
N LYS A 81 7.59 -14.70 -4.21
CA LYS A 81 8.68 -13.76 -3.94
C LYS A 81 8.42 -12.34 -4.46
N VAL A 82 7.31 -12.14 -5.17
CA VAL A 82 6.92 -10.85 -5.73
C VAL A 82 5.67 -10.34 -5.03
N PHE A 83 5.80 -9.24 -4.31
CA PHE A 83 4.70 -8.62 -3.60
C PHE A 83 3.95 -7.66 -4.52
N VAL A 84 2.66 -7.87 -4.72
CA VAL A 84 1.80 -6.97 -5.51
C VAL A 84 1.23 -5.88 -4.59
N ILE A 85 1.47 -4.62 -4.94
CA ILE A 85 0.95 -3.47 -4.21
C ILE A 85 -0.13 -2.79 -5.05
N ILE A 86 -1.38 -2.88 -4.60
CA ILE A 86 -2.50 -2.21 -5.25
C ILE A 86 -2.55 -0.75 -4.77
N THR A 87 -2.50 0.16 -5.71
CA THR A 87 -2.53 1.61 -5.49
C THR A 87 -3.36 2.28 -6.58
N GLY A 88 -3.20 3.58 -6.78
CA GLY A 88 -3.89 4.35 -7.81
C GLY A 88 -4.35 5.69 -7.26
N GLY A 89 -5.55 6.12 -7.60
CA GLY A 89 -6.24 7.17 -6.86
C GLY A 89 -6.59 6.67 -5.45
N GLU A 90 -7.67 5.92 -5.36
CA GLU A 90 -8.03 5.18 -4.15
C GLU A 90 -8.56 3.79 -4.53
N PRO A 91 -7.86 2.72 -4.17
CA PRO A 91 -8.27 1.35 -4.53
C PRO A 91 -9.70 1.00 -4.08
N LEU A 92 -10.15 1.52 -2.94
CA LEU A 92 -11.51 1.28 -2.42
C LEU A 92 -12.62 1.90 -3.28
N MET A 93 -12.27 2.72 -4.30
CA MET A 93 -13.22 3.19 -5.33
C MET A 93 -13.52 2.13 -6.39
N ARG A 94 -12.70 1.08 -6.47
CA ARG A 94 -12.90 -0.02 -7.39
C ARG A 94 -13.91 -1.01 -6.81
N GLU A 95 -14.96 -1.32 -7.57
CA GLU A 95 -16.07 -2.17 -7.10
C GLU A 95 -15.68 -3.64 -7.05
N ASP A 96 -14.82 -4.10 -7.97
CA ASP A 96 -14.31 -5.46 -8.08
C ASP A 96 -12.95 -5.67 -7.38
N LEU A 97 -12.57 -4.79 -6.44
CA LEU A 97 -11.26 -4.85 -5.77
C LEU A 97 -11.01 -6.19 -5.07
N GLU A 98 -12.02 -6.70 -4.36
CA GLU A 98 -11.93 -7.98 -3.65
C GLU A 98 -11.75 -9.15 -4.62
N GLU A 99 -12.41 -9.12 -5.78
CA GLU A 99 -12.22 -10.12 -6.83
C GLU A 99 -10.83 -10.03 -7.45
N CYS A 100 -10.32 -8.82 -7.66
CA CYS A 100 -8.96 -8.58 -8.11
C CYS A 100 -7.94 -9.15 -7.13
N GLY A 101 -8.09 -8.84 -5.83
CA GLY A 101 -7.23 -9.34 -4.77
C GLY A 101 -7.23 -10.87 -4.70
N LYS A 102 -8.42 -11.48 -4.74
CA LYS A 102 -8.55 -12.94 -4.75
C LYS A 102 -7.83 -13.58 -5.96
N ALA A 103 -8.01 -13.02 -7.14
CA ALA A 103 -7.37 -13.54 -8.36
C ALA A 103 -5.84 -13.40 -8.33
N ILE A 104 -5.30 -12.33 -7.74
CA ILE A 104 -3.86 -12.13 -7.50
C ILE A 104 -3.35 -13.20 -6.54
N TYR A 105 -4.06 -13.39 -5.41
CA TYR A 105 -3.72 -14.39 -4.39
C TYR A 105 -3.74 -15.82 -4.96
N ASP A 106 -4.77 -16.17 -5.75
CA ASP A 106 -4.91 -17.49 -6.36
C ASP A 106 -3.79 -17.80 -7.38
N LYS A 107 -3.15 -16.78 -7.93
CA LYS A 107 -1.93 -16.92 -8.77
C LYS A 107 -0.64 -17.06 -7.95
N GLY A 108 -0.73 -17.08 -6.61
CA GLY A 108 0.40 -17.24 -5.70
C GLY A 108 1.13 -15.94 -5.35
N PHE A 109 0.62 -14.78 -5.76
CA PHE A 109 1.21 -13.50 -5.40
C PHE A 109 0.66 -12.99 -4.06
N PRO A 110 1.50 -12.77 -3.04
CA PRO A 110 1.09 -12.00 -1.87
C PRO A 110 0.78 -10.56 -2.30
N TRP A 111 -0.27 -9.97 -1.73
CA TRP A 111 -0.65 -8.62 -2.11
C TRP A 111 -1.03 -7.73 -0.92
N GLY A 112 -0.88 -6.46 -1.11
CA GLY A 112 -1.27 -5.41 -0.19
C GLY A 112 -1.82 -4.19 -0.92
N MET A 113 -2.24 -3.18 -0.18
CA MET A 113 -2.79 -1.96 -0.76
C MET A 113 -2.35 -0.71 -0.01
N VAL A 114 -2.34 0.42 -0.73
CA VAL A 114 -2.22 1.76 -0.14
C VAL A 114 -3.59 2.43 -0.21
N THR A 115 -4.07 2.95 0.91
CA THR A 115 -5.40 3.56 1.00
C THR A 115 -5.41 4.84 1.82
N ASN A 116 -6.33 5.73 1.52
CA ASN A 116 -6.64 6.88 2.38
C ASN A 116 -7.58 6.52 3.54
N GLY A 117 -8.13 5.31 3.58
CA GLY A 117 -8.98 4.80 4.64
C GLY A 117 -10.43 5.29 4.64
N LEU A 118 -10.80 6.30 3.83
CA LEU A 118 -12.11 6.95 3.90
C LEU A 118 -13.30 5.98 3.69
N TYR A 119 -13.13 4.98 2.82
CA TYR A 119 -14.14 3.96 2.50
C TYR A 119 -13.84 2.59 3.14
N MET A 120 -12.89 2.53 4.07
CA MET A 120 -12.60 1.32 4.82
C MET A 120 -13.64 1.12 5.92
N THR A 121 -14.59 0.24 5.69
CA THR A 121 -15.53 -0.23 6.71
C THR A 121 -15.09 -1.58 7.26
N ARG A 122 -15.55 -1.95 8.46
CA ARG A 122 -15.24 -3.26 9.07
C ARG A 122 -15.70 -4.43 8.18
N GLU A 123 -16.83 -4.28 7.53
CA GLU A 123 -17.33 -5.28 6.58
C GLU A 123 -16.41 -5.39 5.34
N ARG A 124 -16.01 -4.26 4.77
CA ARG A 124 -15.11 -4.25 3.62
C ARG A 124 -13.73 -4.81 3.97
N PHE A 125 -13.21 -4.46 5.12
CA PHE A 125 -11.94 -5.00 5.59
C PHE A 125 -11.98 -6.53 5.73
N ARG A 126 -13.05 -7.10 6.28
CA ARG A 126 -13.24 -8.57 6.34
C ARG A 126 -13.27 -9.21 4.95
N ARG A 127 -13.95 -8.61 3.98
CA ARG A 127 -13.96 -9.12 2.60
C ARG A 127 -12.57 -9.06 1.95
N LEU A 128 -11.82 -7.99 2.20
CA LEU A 128 -10.43 -7.86 1.72
C LEU A 128 -9.52 -8.92 2.35
N LEU A 129 -9.63 -9.17 3.65
CA LEU A 129 -8.92 -10.28 4.31
C LEU A 129 -9.28 -11.64 3.68
N ALA A 130 -10.56 -11.89 3.45
CA ALA A 130 -11.03 -13.13 2.79
C ALA A 130 -10.55 -13.26 1.34
N SER A 131 -10.19 -12.16 0.68
CA SER A 131 -9.57 -12.15 -0.65
C SER A 131 -8.05 -12.26 -0.64
N GLY A 132 -7.43 -12.47 0.53
CA GLY A 132 -6.00 -12.68 0.68
C GLY A 132 -5.17 -11.41 0.89
N LEU A 133 -5.78 -10.32 1.38
CA LEU A 133 -5.04 -9.10 1.75
C LEU A 133 -4.02 -9.42 2.85
N HIS A 134 -2.72 -9.20 2.58
CA HIS A 134 -1.62 -9.45 3.52
C HIS A 134 -1.24 -8.23 4.34
N THR A 135 -1.28 -7.04 3.72
CA THR A 135 -0.90 -5.80 4.41
C THR A 135 -1.62 -4.61 3.80
N ALA A 136 -1.73 -3.53 4.57
CA ALA A 136 -2.22 -2.26 4.10
C ALA A 136 -1.39 -1.09 4.64
N THR A 137 -1.15 -0.11 3.79
CA THR A 137 -0.57 1.18 4.17
C THR A 137 -1.67 2.22 4.22
N VAL A 138 -1.86 2.87 5.39
CA VAL A 138 -2.85 3.93 5.54
C VAL A 138 -2.17 5.30 5.52
N SER A 139 -2.69 6.19 4.71
CA SER A 139 -2.17 7.56 4.62
C SER A 139 -2.67 8.42 5.79
N LEU A 140 -1.76 8.99 6.59
CA LEU A 140 -2.08 9.87 7.72
C LEU A 140 -1.03 10.97 7.86
N ASP A 141 -1.35 12.21 7.45
CA ASP A 141 -0.38 13.31 7.28
C ASP A 141 -0.24 14.24 8.49
N GLY A 142 -0.68 13.85 9.66
CA GLY A 142 -0.60 14.65 10.87
C GLY A 142 -1.87 14.57 11.71
N PHE A 143 -2.09 15.55 12.59
CA PHE A 143 -3.30 15.63 13.39
C PHE A 143 -4.52 16.09 12.58
N ALA A 144 -5.71 16.04 13.17
CA ALA A 144 -6.99 16.21 12.48
C ALA A 144 -7.07 17.47 11.59
N ALA A 145 -6.63 18.61 12.10
CA ALA A 145 -6.71 19.87 11.35
C ALA A 145 -5.85 19.84 10.09
N ASP A 146 -4.57 19.45 10.24
CA ASP A 146 -3.59 19.45 9.16
C ASP A 146 -3.87 18.34 8.16
N HIS A 147 -4.20 17.15 8.65
CA HIS A 147 -4.59 16.03 7.79
C HIS A 147 -5.82 16.36 6.94
N ASN A 148 -6.90 16.84 7.57
CA ASN A 148 -8.13 17.18 6.86
C ASN A 148 -7.93 18.32 5.85
N TRP A 149 -7.11 19.31 6.19
CA TRP A 149 -6.72 20.37 5.26
C TRP A 149 -5.93 19.80 4.06
N MET A 150 -4.94 18.93 4.31
CA MET A 150 -4.11 18.32 3.27
C MET A 150 -4.93 17.43 2.35
N ARG A 151 -5.85 16.64 2.92
CA ARG A 151 -6.69 15.69 2.19
C ARG A 151 -7.94 16.32 1.56
N GLY A 152 -8.26 17.57 1.91
CA GLY A 152 -9.42 18.29 1.39
C GLY A 152 -10.77 17.71 1.83
N ASN A 153 -10.82 17.04 3.00
CA ASN A 153 -12.04 16.42 3.52
C ASN A 153 -12.07 16.45 5.05
N PRO A 154 -13.13 17.00 5.69
CA PRO A 154 -13.21 17.15 7.15
C PRO A 154 -13.32 15.82 7.91
N GLN A 155 -13.67 14.72 7.26
CA GLN A 155 -13.82 13.40 7.89
C GLN A 155 -12.59 12.49 7.65
N SER A 156 -11.61 12.94 6.85
CA SER A 156 -10.51 12.11 6.41
C SER A 156 -9.68 11.57 7.56
N PHE A 157 -9.35 12.41 8.55
CA PHE A 157 -8.58 12.00 9.72
C PHE A 157 -9.29 10.92 10.53
N GLU A 158 -10.55 11.18 10.89
CA GLU A 158 -11.34 10.25 11.70
C GLU A 158 -11.45 8.88 11.03
N ARG A 159 -11.75 8.85 9.72
CA ARG A 159 -11.87 7.62 8.95
C ARG A 159 -10.53 6.88 8.81
N ALA A 160 -9.43 7.59 8.59
CA ALA A 160 -8.10 6.97 8.55
C ALA A 160 -7.74 6.35 9.90
N VAL A 161 -8.00 7.04 11.02
CA VAL A 161 -7.77 6.52 12.38
C VAL A 161 -8.67 5.33 12.68
N GLU A 162 -9.95 5.34 12.28
CA GLU A 162 -10.85 4.18 12.40
C GLU A 162 -10.30 2.98 11.63
N ALA A 163 -9.82 3.18 10.39
CA ALA A 163 -9.22 2.11 9.59
C ALA A 163 -7.97 1.53 10.27
N ILE A 164 -7.08 2.38 10.78
CA ILE A 164 -5.89 1.98 11.52
C ILE A 164 -6.26 1.14 12.75
N LYS A 165 -7.25 1.59 13.54
CA LYS A 165 -7.72 0.84 14.72
C LYS A 165 -8.26 -0.54 14.35
N MET A 166 -9.07 -0.63 13.28
CA MET A 166 -9.60 -1.92 12.80
C MET A 166 -8.48 -2.88 12.40
N MET A 167 -7.43 -2.38 11.74
CA MET A 167 -6.28 -3.16 11.34
C MET A 167 -5.44 -3.61 12.54
N ALA A 168 -5.29 -2.74 13.54
CA ALA A 168 -4.57 -3.06 14.79
C ALA A 168 -5.30 -4.10 15.66
N GLU A 169 -6.61 -4.21 15.55
CA GLU A 169 -7.42 -5.21 16.23
C GLU A 169 -7.38 -6.60 15.56
N GLU A 170 -6.91 -6.69 14.30
CA GLU A 170 -6.87 -7.95 13.56
C GLU A 170 -5.60 -8.74 13.89
N PRO A 171 -5.71 -9.93 14.50
CA PRO A 171 -4.55 -10.71 14.91
C PRO A 171 -3.68 -11.12 13.72
N GLY A 172 -2.39 -10.79 13.79
CA GLY A 172 -1.41 -11.15 12.75
C GLY A 172 -1.46 -10.32 11.47
N PHE A 173 -2.38 -9.36 11.35
CA PHE A 173 -2.38 -8.45 10.20
C PHE A 173 -1.27 -7.40 10.33
N VAL A 174 -0.50 -7.24 9.27
CA VAL A 174 0.60 -6.25 9.22
C VAL A 174 0.10 -5.01 8.50
N PHE A 175 0.29 -3.85 9.09
CA PHE A 175 -0.01 -2.57 8.45
C PHE A 175 1.04 -1.53 8.81
N ASP A 176 1.12 -0.50 8.01
CA ASP A 176 1.91 0.69 8.29
C ASP A 176 1.14 1.98 8.00
N VAL A 177 1.73 3.09 8.41
CA VAL A 177 1.20 4.43 8.19
C VAL A 177 2.22 5.25 7.43
N VAL A 178 1.80 5.82 6.29
CA VAL A 178 2.63 6.74 5.52
C VAL A 178 2.22 8.18 5.82
N THR A 179 3.21 9.02 6.11
CA THR A 179 3.02 10.43 6.42
C THR A 179 3.84 11.30 5.47
N CYS A 180 3.18 12.22 4.80
CA CYS A 180 3.83 13.25 4.01
C CYS A 180 4.14 14.47 4.90
N VAL A 181 5.37 14.54 5.41
CA VAL A 181 5.83 15.64 6.27
C VAL A 181 6.00 16.90 5.44
N ASN A 182 5.39 18.00 5.87
CA ASN A 182 5.44 19.29 5.19
C ASN A 182 5.42 20.44 6.21
N LYS A 183 5.38 21.70 5.72
CA LYS A 183 5.42 22.88 6.62
C LYS A 183 4.15 23.11 7.46
N HIS A 184 3.09 22.37 7.21
CA HIS A 184 1.80 22.48 7.92
C HIS A 184 1.55 21.30 8.87
N SER A 185 2.33 20.24 8.79
CA SER A 185 2.20 19.04 9.65
C SER A 185 3.39 18.89 10.59
#